data_efc30182e63b5f8cbca218406611ae3f
#
_entry.id   efc30182e63b5f8cbca218406611ae3f
#
_cell.length_a   1.000
_cell.length_b   1.000
_cell.length_c   1.000
_cell.angle_alpha   90.00
_cell.angle_beta   90.00
_cell.angle_gamma   90.00
#
_symmetry.space_group_name_H-M   'P 1'
#
loop_
_entity.id
_entity.type
_entity.pdbx_description
1 polymer ?
#
loop_
_entity_poly.entity_id
_entity_poly.type
_entity_poly.pdbx_seq_one_letter_code
_entity_poly.pdbx_strand_id
1 'polypeptide(L)'
;CVLEGSEENRIEFKNKYQFSGKYGANLMEEVARYALVAATIAGQQQFDVIHAHDWLTYAAGIAAKRVSGKPLVVHVHATEFDRSGENVNQTVYNLERQGMLEADRVVTVSNLTRNIVITRYGINPDKVVTVHNAVDFQSYSEMEVERGVKEKVVTFLGRITYQKGPEYFIEAANKVLKRYPNVRFVMAGSGDMM
;
A
#
# COMPACT_ATOMS: atom_id res chain seq x y z
N CYS A 1 1.03 -11.25 6.78
CA CYS A 1 0.44 -12.55 7.10
C CYS A 1 1.33 -13.26 8.11
N VAL A 2 0.91 -13.35 9.36
CA VAL A 2 1.61 -14.15 10.37
C VAL A 2 1.07 -15.56 10.23
N LEU A 3 1.89 -16.47 9.71
CA LEU A 3 1.61 -17.89 9.73
C LEU A 3 1.85 -18.38 11.17
N GLU A 4 0.81 -18.55 11.95
CA GLU A 4 0.85 -19.35 13.17
C GLU A 4 0.90 -20.84 12.77
N GLY A 5 2.08 -21.37 12.64
CA GLY A 5 2.38 -22.77 12.38
C GLY A 5 3.68 -23.15 13.04
N SER A 6 3.89 -24.46 13.27
CA SER A 6 5.13 -24.98 13.83
C SER A 6 6.35 -24.50 13.00
N GLU A 7 7.49 -24.37 13.63
CA GLU A 7 8.75 -23.91 12.99
C GLU A 7 9.13 -24.79 11.79
N GLU A 8 8.80 -26.07 11.84
CA GLU A 8 8.96 -27.04 10.74
C GLU A 8 8.12 -26.67 9.51
N ASN A 9 6.86 -26.31 9.68
CA ASN A 9 5.99 -25.87 8.59
C ASN A 9 6.47 -24.56 7.95
N ARG A 10 7.10 -23.67 8.72
CA ARG A 10 7.71 -22.43 8.22
C ARG A 10 8.96 -22.70 7.39
N ILE A 11 9.77 -23.67 7.79
CA ILE A 11 11.00 -24.05 7.08
C ILE A 11 10.65 -24.77 5.78
N GLU A 12 9.70 -25.69 5.80
CA GLU A 12 9.21 -26.40 4.61
C GLU A 12 8.60 -25.45 3.60
N PHE A 13 7.80 -24.46 4.06
CA PHE A 13 7.24 -23.42 3.23
C PHE A 13 8.31 -22.52 2.61
N LYS A 14 9.31 -22.08 3.38
CA LYS A 14 10.46 -21.29 2.89
C LYS A 14 11.26 -22.02 1.82
N ASN A 15 11.45 -23.32 1.98
CA ASN A 15 12.23 -24.13 1.03
C ASN A 15 11.45 -24.43 -0.26
N LYS A 16 10.12 -24.48 -0.19
CA LYS A 16 9.25 -24.76 -1.33
C LYS A 16 8.95 -23.53 -2.20
N TYR A 17 8.97 -22.33 -1.60
CA TYR A 17 8.60 -21.09 -2.27
C TYR A 17 9.64 -20.00 -2.00
N GLN A 18 10.59 -19.82 -2.94
CA GLN A 18 11.57 -18.75 -2.87
C GLN A 18 10.97 -17.45 -3.44
N PHE A 19 10.84 -16.44 -2.60
CA PHE A 19 10.50 -15.08 -2.99
C PHE A 19 11.75 -14.20 -2.92
N SER A 20 12.00 -13.39 -3.94
CA SER A 20 13.12 -12.46 -3.92
C SER A 20 12.87 -11.28 -2.96
N GLY A 21 11.60 -10.95 -2.74
CA GLY A 21 11.16 -9.81 -1.93
C GLY A 21 11.61 -8.45 -2.46
N LYS A 22 12.14 -8.40 -3.68
CA LYS A 22 12.66 -7.18 -4.30
C LYS A 22 11.70 -6.66 -5.37
N TYR A 23 11.45 -5.37 -5.35
CA TYR A 23 10.84 -4.66 -6.48
C TYR A 23 11.87 -4.58 -7.61
N GLY A 24 11.85 -5.54 -8.52
CA GLY A 24 12.81 -5.65 -9.62
C GLY A 24 12.13 -5.83 -10.98
N ALA A 25 12.92 -6.10 -12.01
CA ALA A 25 12.46 -6.28 -13.39
C ALA A 25 11.40 -7.40 -13.56
N ASN A 26 11.33 -8.34 -12.61
CA ASN A 26 10.42 -9.50 -12.64
C ASN A 26 9.21 -9.34 -11.70
N LEU A 27 8.78 -8.10 -11.38
CA LEU A 27 7.70 -7.86 -10.43
C LEU A 27 6.39 -8.59 -10.81
N MET A 28 6.05 -8.65 -12.10
CA MET A 28 4.83 -9.34 -12.56
C MET A 28 4.92 -10.86 -12.40
N GLU A 29 6.09 -11.45 -12.54
CA GLU A 29 6.33 -12.87 -12.25
C GLU A 29 6.19 -13.17 -10.76
N GLU A 30 6.68 -12.28 -9.90
CA GLU A 30 6.51 -12.39 -8.43
C GLU A 30 5.03 -12.30 -8.05
N VAL A 31 4.25 -11.40 -8.65
CA VAL A 31 2.79 -11.29 -8.44
C VAL A 31 2.09 -12.59 -8.85
N ALA A 32 2.44 -13.16 -10.00
CA ALA A 32 1.87 -14.43 -10.47
C ALA A 32 2.26 -15.61 -9.56
N ARG A 33 3.52 -15.68 -9.15
CA ARG A 33 4.01 -16.69 -8.21
C ARG A 33 3.32 -16.59 -6.85
N TYR A 34 3.13 -15.37 -6.35
CA TYR A 34 2.41 -15.13 -5.10
C TYR A 34 0.95 -15.63 -5.18
N ALA A 35 0.30 -15.46 -6.32
CA ALA A 35 -1.05 -15.98 -6.52
C ALA A 35 -1.11 -17.53 -6.44
N LEU A 36 -0.13 -18.24 -7.02
CA LEU A 36 -0.05 -19.70 -6.91
C LEU A 36 0.15 -20.17 -5.47
N VAL A 37 1.03 -19.50 -4.74
CA VAL A 37 1.28 -19.79 -3.32
C VAL A 37 0.03 -19.54 -2.48
N ALA A 38 -0.66 -18.42 -2.69
CA ALA A 38 -1.89 -18.09 -1.98
C ALA A 38 -3.00 -19.12 -2.23
N ALA A 39 -3.13 -19.62 -3.47
CA ALA A 39 -4.05 -20.69 -3.79
C ALA A 39 -3.73 -21.99 -3.02
N THR A 40 -2.45 -22.36 -2.94
CA THR A 40 -2.01 -23.53 -2.18
C THR A 40 -2.32 -23.40 -0.70
N ILE A 41 -2.01 -22.25 -0.09
CA ILE A 41 -2.32 -21.97 1.31
C ILE A 41 -3.83 -22.02 1.56
N ALA A 42 -4.61 -21.39 0.69
CA ALA A 42 -6.06 -21.35 0.82
C ALA A 42 -6.73 -22.73 0.74
N GLY A 43 -6.13 -23.68 0.03
CA GLY A 43 -6.55 -25.07 0.00
C GLY A 43 -6.20 -25.89 1.24
N GLN A 44 -5.26 -25.42 2.06
CA GLN A 44 -4.72 -26.14 3.21
C GLN A 44 -5.11 -25.54 4.57
N GLN A 45 -5.55 -24.28 4.59
CA GLN A 45 -5.85 -23.55 5.82
C GLN A 45 -7.35 -23.30 5.95
N GLN A 46 -7.81 -23.21 7.21
CA GLN A 46 -9.16 -22.76 7.51
C GLN A 46 -9.16 -21.28 7.87
N PHE A 47 -10.04 -20.52 7.26
CA PHE A 47 -10.23 -19.10 7.50
C PHE A 47 -11.63 -18.69 7.04
N ASP A 48 -12.10 -17.53 7.47
CA ASP A 48 -13.45 -17.05 7.18
C ASP A 48 -13.50 -16.02 6.06
N VAL A 49 -12.42 -15.25 5.90
CA VAL A 49 -12.35 -14.14 4.95
C VAL A 49 -10.93 -13.99 4.39
N ILE A 50 -10.84 -13.53 3.15
CA ILE A 50 -9.59 -13.17 2.49
C ILE A 50 -9.52 -11.65 2.47
N HIS A 51 -8.41 -11.06 2.95
CA HIS A 51 -8.17 -9.63 2.92
C HIS A 51 -6.87 -9.33 2.16
N ALA A 52 -7.00 -8.76 0.97
CA ALA A 52 -5.88 -8.43 0.08
C ALA A 52 -5.62 -6.92 0.06
N HIS A 53 -4.37 -6.52 0.26
CA HIS A 53 -3.94 -5.12 0.36
C HIS A 53 -3.16 -4.71 -0.89
N ASP A 54 -3.69 -3.73 -1.63
CA ASP A 54 -3.13 -3.18 -2.87
C ASP A 54 -2.93 -4.19 -4.00
N TRP A 55 -2.69 -3.69 -5.19
CA TRP A 55 -2.69 -4.42 -6.45
C TRP A 55 -1.73 -5.62 -6.50
N LEU A 56 -0.60 -5.55 -5.78
CA LEU A 56 0.38 -6.64 -5.70
C LEU A 56 -0.21 -7.92 -5.11
N THR A 57 -1.25 -7.81 -4.30
CA THR A 57 -1.87 -8.95 -3.60
C THR A 57 -3.23 -9.34 -4.17
N TYR A 58 -3.79 -8.57 -5.11
CA TYR A 58 -5.14 -8.85 -5.61
C TYR A 58 -5.24 -10.17 -6.37
N ALA A 59 -4.23 -10.48 -7.22
CA ALA A 59 -4.18 -11.75 -7.91
C ALA A 59 -4.14 -12.94 -6.94
N ALA A 60 -3.40 -12.80 -5.83
CA ALA A 60 -3.34 -13.79 -4.75
C ALA A 60 -4.70 -13.94 -4.05
N GLY A 61 -5.37 -12.83 -3.74
CA GLY A 61 -6.72 -12.82 -3.16
C GLY A 61 -7.75 -13.53 -4.06
N ILE A 62 -7.72 -13.24 -5.35
CA ILE A 62 -8.61 -13.88 -6.35
C ILE A 62 -8.35 -15.39 -6.42
N ALA A 63 -7.09 -15.80 -6.47
CA ALA A 63 -6.71 -17.21 -6.52
C ALA A 63 -7.16 -17.96 -5.26
N ALA A 64 -6.95 -17.37 -4.08
CA ALA A 64 -7.41 -17.89 -2.80
C ALA A 64 -8.96 -18.02 -2.74
N LYS A 65 -9.69 -17.01 -3.22
CA LYS A 65 -11.15 -17.01 -3.31
C LYS A 65 -11.66 -18.17 -4.18
N ARG A 66 -11.04 -18.37 -5.35
CA ARG A 66 -11.43 -19.45 -6.28
C ARG A 66 -11.25 -20.85 -5.69
N VAL A 67 -10.22 -21.07 -4.90
CA VAL A 67 -9.92 -22.37 -4.27
C VAL A 67 -10.79 -22.61 -3.04
N SER A 68 -10.96 -21.61 -2.18
CA SER A 68 -11.62 -21.77 -0.88
C SER A 68 -13.13 -21.47 -0.89
N GLY A 69 -13.62 -20.72 -1.89
CA GLY A 69 -14.99 -20.20 -1.92
C GLY A 69 -15.26 -19.11 -0.87
N LYS A 70 -14.25 -18.65 -0.13
CA LYS A 70 -14.40 -17.64 0.91
C LYS A 70 -14.49 -16.23 0.33
N PRO A 71 -15.19 -15.29 1.02
CA PRO A 71 -15.34 -13.93 0.54
C PRO A 71 -13.98 -13.19 0.50
N LEU A 72 -13.83 -12.36 -0.53
CA LEU A 72 -12.64 -11.54 -0.75
C LEU A 72 -12.95 -10.07 -0.46
N VAL A 73 -12.18 -9.48 0.43
CA VAL A 73 -12.09 -8.04 0.65
C VAL A 73 -10.79 -7.54 0.05
N VAL A 74 -10.84 -6.53 -0.80
CA VAL A 74 -9.64 -5.81 -1.25
C VAL A 74 -9.57 -4.45 -0.58
N HIS A 75 -8.36 -4.07 -0.16
CA HIS A 75 -8.09 -2.82 0.52
C HIS A 75 -7.19 -1.95 -0.33
N VAL A 76 -7.71 -0.79 -0.74
CA VAL A 76 -7.04 0.15 -1.62
C VAL A 76 -6.39 1.23 -0.78
N HIS A 77 -5.05 1.18 -0.63
CA HIS A 77 -4.27 2.23 0.06
C HIS A 77 -3.89 3.36 -0.89
N ALA A 78 -3.62 3.03 -2.16
CA ALA A 78 -3.38 3.99 -3.22
C ALA A 78 -3.73 3.34 -4.57
N THR A 79 -4.16 4.16 -5.52
CA THR A 79 -4.44 3.74 -6.89
C THR A 79 -3.27 4.08 -7.82
N GLU A 80 -3.31 3.57 -9.04
CA GLU A 80 -2.34 3.95 -10.07
C GLU A 80 -2.41 5.45 -10.39
N PHE A 81 -3.60 6.07 -10.27
CA PHE A 81 -3.75 7.51 -10.42
C PHE A 81 -3.01 8.31 -9.33
N ASP A 82 -2.91 7.80 -8.11
CA ASP A 82 -2.13 8.43 -7.04
C ASP A 82 -0.63 8.33 -7.32
N ARG A 83 -0.18 7.28 -8.02
CA ARG A 83 1.25 7.03 -8.31
C ARG A 83 1.76 7.76 -9.54
N SER A 84 0.95 7.87 -10.58
CA SER A 84 1.38 8.34 -11.91
C SER A 84 0.50 9.47 -12.49
N GLY A 85 -0.48 9.95 -11.74
CA GLY A 85 -1.43 10.96 -12.23
C GLY A 85 -2.22 10.43 -13.43
N GLU A 86 -2.26 11.21 -14.52
CA GLU A 86 -2.96 10.79 -15.74
C GLU A 86 -2.09 9.88 -16.65
N ASN A 87 -0.82 9.69 -16.34
CA ASN A 87 0.09 8.79 -17.09
C ASN A 87 0.02 7.36 -16.54
N VAL A 88 -1.14 6.78 -16.62
CA VAL A 88 -1.51 5.49 -16.01
C VAL A 88 -0.77 4.32 -16.65
N ASN A 89 -0.10 3.49 -15.85
CA ASN A 89 0.37 2.18 -16.29
C ASN A 89 -0.83 1.24 -16.48
N GLN A 90 -1.14 0.94 -17.74
CA GLN A 90 -2.33 0.17 -18.09
C GLN A 90 -2.34 -1.25 -17.49
N THR A 91 -1.18 -1.88 -17.33
CA THR A 91 -1.09 -3.22 -16.71
C THR A 91 -1.48 -3.17 -15.24
N VAL A 92 -0.97 -2.19 -14.49
CA VAL A 92 -1.30 -2.01 -13.07
C VAL A 92 -2.78 -1.63 -12.91
N TYR A 93 -3.27 -0.68 -13.72
CA TYR A 93 -4.69 -0.31 -13.74
C TYR A 93 -5.60 -1.53 -13.94
N ASN A 94 -5.28 -2.39 -14.92
CA ASN A 94 -6.07 -3.58 -15.20
C ASN A 94 -6.07 -4.56 -14.03
N LEU A 95 -4.93 -4.77 -13.36
CA LEU A 95 -4.83 -5.61 -12.16
C LEU A 95 -5.64 -5.04 -10.99
N GLU A 96 -5.54 -3.73 -10.75
CA GLU A 96 -6.33 -3.04 -9.75
C GLU A 96 -7.83 -3.19 -10.02
N ARG A 97 -8.24 -2.88 -11.25
CA ARG A 97 -9.65 -2.98 -11.66
C ARG A 97 -10.17 -4.40 -11.52
N GLN A 98 -9.42 -5.39 -11.97
CA GLN A 98 -9.80 -6.81 -11.86
C GLN A 98 -9.96 -7.21 -10.38
N GLY A 99 -9.00 -6.87 -9.52
CA GLY A 99 -9.07 -7.15 -8.09
C GLY A 99 -10.33 -6.59 -7.45
N MET A 100 -10.63 -5.32 -7.74
CA MET A 100 -11.82 -4.65 -7.22
C MET A 100 -13.12 -5.23 -7.79
N LEU A 101 -13.16 -5.67 -9.05
CA LEU A 101 -14.35 -6.30 -9.64
C LEU A 101 -14.63 -7.67 -9.03
N GLU A 102 -13.61 -8.49 -8.82
CA GLU A 102 -13.72 -9.85 -8.26
C GLU A 102 -13.98 -9.86 -6.74
N ALA A 103 -13.68 -8.77 -6.04
CA ALA A 103 -13.91 -8.66 -4.61
C ALA A 103 -15.39 -8.59 -4.25
N ASP A 104 -15.77 -9.14 -3.10
CA ASP A 104 -17.10 -9.00 -2.51
C ASP A 104 -17.28 -7.63 -1.82
N ARG A 105 -16.17 -7.07 -1.29
CA ARG A 105 -16.10 -5.72 -0.74
C ARG A 105 -14.79 -5.06 -1.12
N VAL A 106 -14.85 -3.75 -1.32
CA VAL A 106 -13.70 -2.90 -1.57
C VAL A 106 -13.60 -1.87 -0.44
N VAL A 107 -12.52 -1.90 0.31
CA VAL A 107 -12.22 -0.93 1.35
C VAL A 107 -11.26 0.12 0.78
N THR A 108 -11.54 1.39 1.04
CA THR A 108 -10.68 2.51 0.64
C THR A 108 -10.27 3.32 1.87
N VAL A 109 -9.05 3.84 1.90
CA VAL A 109 -8.52 4.57 3.06
C VAL A 109 -9.04 6.01 3.19
N SER A 110 -9.75 6.51 2.17
CA SER A 110 -10.34 7.86 2.19
C SER A 110 -11.54 7.96 1.24
N ASN A 111 -12.37 8.99 1.43
CA ASN A 111 -13.44 9.32 0.49
C ASN A 111 -12.89 9.75 -0.88
N LEU A 112 -11.71 10.36 -0.92
CA LEU A 112 -11.04 10.69 -2.18
C LEU A 112 -10.73 9.42 -2.97
N THR A 113 -10.09 8.44 -2.34
CA THR A 113 -9.79 7.13 -2.94
C THR A 113 -11.07 6.39 -3.35
N ARG A 114 -12.13 6.46 -2.51
CA ARG A 114 -13.44 5.92 -2.85
C ARG A 114 -14.00 6.52 -4.14
N ASN A 115 -13.95 7.81 -4.28
CA ASN A 115 -14.43 8.49 -5.49
C ASN A 115 -13.62 8.08 -6.73
N ILE A 116 -12.31 7.97 -6.63
CA ILE A 116 -11.44 7.47 -7.72
C ILE A 116 -11.85 6.06 -8.12
N VAL A 117 -12.01 5.15 -7.15
CA VAL A 117 -12.42 3.75 -7.37
C VAL A 117 -13.77 3.67 -8.10
N ILE A 118 -14.74 4.47 -7.71
CA ILE A 118 -16.05 4.48 -8.35
C ILE A 118 -15.98 5.11 -9.75
N THR A 119 -15.36 6.28 -9.89
CA THR A 119 -15.43 7.07 -11.13
C THR A 119 -14.43 6.65 -12.18
N ARG A 120 -13.20 6.27 -11.78
CA ARG A 120 -12.11 5.93 -12.71
C ARG A 120 -12.03 4.44 -13.00
N TYR A 121 -12.39 3.57 -12.04
CA TYR A 121 -12.38 2.11 -12.22
C TYR A 121 -13.77 1.53 -12.55
N GLY A 122 -14.84 2.31 -12.38
CA GLY A 122 -16.20 1.88 -12.65
C GLY A 122 -16.71 0.80 -11.68
N ILE A 123 -16.29 0.87 -10.41
CA ILE A 123 -16.70 -0.09 -9.39
C ILE A 123 -18.04 0.31 -8.79
N ASN A 124 -18.93 -0.68 -8.61
CA ASN A 124 -20.25 -0.44 -8.00
C ASN A 124 -20.09 0.21 -6.60
N PRO A 125 -20.69 1.40 -6.37
CA PRO A 125 -20.62 2.12 -5.09
C PRO A 125 -21.07 1.31 -3.87
N ASP A 126 -22.02 0.39 -4.05
CA ASP A 126 -22.61 -0.40 -2.96
C ASP A 126 -21.62 -1.38 -2.31
N LYS A 127 -20.56 -1.75 -3.02
CA LYS A 127 -19.52 -2.60 -2.45
C LYS A 127 -18.28 -1.86 -1.97
N VAL A 128 -18.24 -0.51 -2.13
CA VAL A 128 -17.08 0.32 -1.75
C VAL A 128 -17.36 1.03 -0.43
N VAL A 129 -16.53 0.75 0.56
CA VAL A 129 -16.63 1.32 1.92
C VAL A 129 -15.34 2.08 2.25
N THR A 130 -15.47 3.26 2.85
CA THR A 130 -14.31 4.00 3.36
C THR A 130 -14.03 3.63 4.82
N VAL A 131 -12.80 3.20 5.08
CA VAL A 131 -12.25 2.98 6.42
C VAL A 131 -10.94 3.75 6.51
N HIS A 132 -10.92 4.81 7.31
CA HIS A 132 -9.73 5.66 7.44
C HIS A 132 -8.61 4.92 8.18
N ASN A 133 -7.36 5.16 7.76
CA ASN A 133 -6.20 4.72 8.51
C ASN A 133 -6.17 5.38 9.88
N ALA A 134 -5.68 4.66 10.87
CA ALA A 134 -5.51 5.14 12.24
C ALA A 134 -4.14 4.79 12.80
N VAL A 135 -3.77 5.42 13.89
CA VAL A 135 -2.58 5.13 14.68
C VAL A 135 -2.98 4.99 16.15
N ASP A 136 -2.25 4.15 16.87
CA ASP A 136 -2.40 4.06 18.31
C ASP A 136 -1.56 5.16 18.97
N PHE A 137 -2.23 6.16 19.55
CA PHE A 137 -1.57 7.28 20.23
C PHE A 137 -0.91 6.88 21.54
N GLN A 138 -1.32 5.80 22.19
CA GLN A 138 -0.78 5.41 23.49
C GLN A 138 0.68 4.96 23.42
N SER A 139 1.11 4.44 22.28
CA SER A 139 2.50 4.00 22.06
C SER A 139 3.49 5.14 21.80
N TYR A 140 3.04 6.39 21.63
CA TYR A 140 3.90 7.54 21.28
C TYR A 140 4.00 8.61 22.37
N SER A 141 3.39 8.42 23.53
CA SER A 141 3.10 9.52 24.46
C SER A 141 4.24 10.02 25.33
N GLU A 142 5.46 9.44 25.33
CA GLU A 142 6.48 9.86 26.33
C GLU A 142 7.93 9.85 25.86
N MET A 143 8.21 10.12 24.59
CA MET A 143 9.58 10.42 24.20
C MET A 143 9.85 11.92 24.27
N GLU A 144 10.29 12.42 25.42
CA GLU A 144 10.97 13.72 25.46
C GLU A 144 12.31 13.59 24.74
N VAL A 145 12.34 14.03 23.48
CA VAL A 145 13.58 14.09 22.70
C VAL A 145 14.18 15.49 22.88
N GLU A 146 15.37 15.56 23.49
CA GLU A 146 16.16 16.78 23.54
C GLU A 146 16.41 17.30 22.11
N ARG A 147 15.92 18.49 21.79
CA ARG A 147 16.10 19.09 20.48
C ARG A 147 17.51 19.69 20.39
N GLY A 148 18.38 19.07 19.61
CA GLY A 148 19.74 19.56 19.35
C GLY A 148 19.80 20.86 18.51
N VAL A 149 18.66 21.45 18.13
CA VAL A 149 18.58 22.67 17.31
C VAL A 149 17.57 23.64 17.90
N LYS A 150 17.88 24.95 17.83
CA LYS A 150 17.03 26.03 18.38
C LYS A 150 15.92 26.45 17.41
N GLU A 151 16.17 26.27 16.13
CA GLU A 151 15.22 26.64 15.08
C GLU A 151 14.00 25.70 15.05
N LYS A 152 12.88 26.21 14.55
CA LYS A 152 11.75 25.35 14.18
C LYS A 152 12.15 24.46 13.02
N VAL A 153 11.95 23.15 13.15
CA VAL A 153 12.25 22.19 12.10
C VAL A 153 10.95 21.73 11.46
N VAL A 154 10.88 21.83 10.13
CA VAL A 154 9.81 21.28 9.30
C VAL A 154 10.39 20.14 8.48
N THR A 155 9.88 18.93 8.69
CA THR A 155 10.45 17.73 8.07
C THR A 155 9.49 17.12 7.05
N PHE A 156 10.00 16.86 5.85
CA PHE A 156 9.43 15.90 4.92
C PHE A 156 10.06 14.55 5.20
N LEU A 157 9.25 13.55 5.53
CA LEU A 157 9.71 12.18 5.76
C LEU A 157 8.97 11.23 4.84
N GLY A 158 9.68 10.58 3.93
CA GLY A 158 9.08 9.62 3.01
C GLY A 158 9.89 9.41 1.74
N ARG A 159 9.36 8.56 0.84
CA ARG A 159 9.97 8.38 -0.49
C ARG A 159 9.92 9.68 -1.29
N ILE A 160 11.02 10.02 -1.94
CA ILE A 160 11.11 11.20 -2.80
C ILE A 160 10.64 10.79 -4.21
N THR A 161 9.33 10.75 -4.38
CA THR A 161 8.64 10.28 -5.60
C THR A 161 7.52 11.25 -5.96
N TYR A 162 7.05 11.20 -7.21
CA TYR A 162 5.94 12.03 -7.71
C TYR A 162 4.72 12.00 -6.77
N GLN A 163 4.31 10.80 -6.31
CA GLN A 163 3.17 10.62 -5.40
C GLN A 163 3.28 11.42 -4.10
N LYS A 164 4.50 11.68 -3.62
CA LYS A 164 4.75 12.38 -2.35
C LYS A 164 4.94 13.88 -2.51
N GLY A 165 5.06 14.37 -3.76
CA GLY A 165 5.11 15.79 -4.09
C GLY A 165 6.26 16.55 -3.44
N PRO A 166 7.53 16.10 -3.55
CA PRO A 166 8.66 16.78 -2.94
C PRO A 166 8.84 18.21 -3.44
N GLU A 167 8.46 18.49 -4.69
CA GLU A 167 8.50 19.82 -5.29
C GLU A 167 7.58 20.82 -4.55
N TYR A 168 6.40 20.39 -4.13
CA TYR A 168 5.48 21.24 -3.34
C TYR A 168 6.06 21.59 -1.98
N PHE A 169 6.79 20.64 -1.36
CA PHE A 169 7.48 20.91 -0.11
C PHE A 169 8.58 21.95 -0.28
N ILE A 170 9.37 21.86 -1.36
CA ILE A 170 10.43 22.84 -1.69
C ILE A 170 9.84 24.22 -1.97
N GLU A 171 8.76 24.30 -2.74
CA GLU A 171 8.07 25.57 -3.00
C GLU A 171 7.52 26.20 -1.72
N ALA A 172 6.90 25.39 -0.85
CA ALA A 172 6.40 25.86 0.43
C ALA A 172 7.53 26.36 1.33
N ALA A 173 8.65 25.63 1.38
CA ALA A 173 9.85 26.03 2.11
C ALA A 173 10.37 27.40 1.63
N ASN A 174 10.48 27.60 0.32
CA ASN A 174 10.92 28.88 -0.26
C ASN A 174 9.99 30.05 0.10
N LYS A 175 8.66 29.83 0.09
CA LYS A 175 7.69 30.86 0.49
C LYS A 175 7.78 31.20 1.98
N VAL A 176 7.96 30.20 2.83
CA VAL A 176 8.06 30.38 4.30
C VAL A 176 9.37 31.08 4.67
N LEU A 177 10.52 30.68 4.11
CA LEU A 177 11.83 31.23 4.44
C LEU A 177 11.95 32.72 4.09
N LYS A 178 11.20 33.22 3.08
CA LYS A 178 11.14 34.65 2.77
C LYS A 178 10.54 35.50 3.90
N ARG A 179 9.71 34.91 4.77
CA ARG A 179 9.04 35.60 5.89
C ARG A 179 9.62 35.20 7.25
N TYR A 180 10.11 33.98 7.38
CA TYR A 180 10.58 33.38 8.61
C TYR A 180 11.95 32.72 8.39
N PRO A 181 13.05 33.47 8.39
CA PRO A 181 14.37 32.93 8.06
C PRO A 181 14.91 31.94 9.10
N ASN A 182 14.38 31.96 10.34
CA ASN A 182 14.79 31.06 11.44
C ASN A 182 14.01 29.73 11.48
N VAL A 183 13.68 29.20 10.30
CA VAL A 183 13.05 27.88 10.15
C VAL A 183 14.00 26.99 9.36
N ARG A 184 14.15 25.75 9.79
CA ARG A 184 14.94 24.73 9.09
C ARG A 184 14.02 23.75 8.39
N PHE A 185 14.20 23.53 7.10
CA PHE A 185 13.51 22.50 6.33
C PHE A 185 14.44 21.32 6.11
N VAL A 186 13.94 20.11 6.37
CA VAL A 186 14.70 18.87 6.24
C VAL A 186 13.89 17.91 5.36
N MET A 187 14.56 17.32 4.37
CA MET A 187 14.00 16.21 3.60
C MET A 187 14.74 14.92 3.97
N ALA A 188 14.00 13.93 4.48
CA ALA A 188 14.54 12.65 4.88
C ALA A 188 13.86 11.53 4.06
N GLY A 189 14.63 10.87 3.22
CA GLY A 189 14.16 9.80 2.36
C GLY A 189 15.03 9.59 1.13
N SER A 190 14.59 8.68 0.26
CA SER A 190 15.20 8.40 -1.04
C SER A 190 14.10 8.16 -2.08
N GLY A 191 14.42 8.26 -3.36
CA GLY A 191 13.47 8.04 -4.45
C GLY A 191 14.02 8.46 -5.80
N ASP A 192 13.22 8.30 -6.82
CA ASP A 192 13.53 8.56 -8.23
C ASP A 192 13.53 10.06 -8.61
N MET A 193 13.08 10.92 -7.69
CA MET A 193 13.10 12.39 -7.87
C MET A 193 14.22 13.08 -7.04
N MET A 194 15.25 12.33 -6.63
CA MET A 194 16.44 12.92 -5.98
C MET A 194 17.40 13.53 -6.97
#